data_0aba2cca3d6523c9d81be75c0575e65c
#
_entry.id   0aba2cca3d6523c9d81be75c0575e65c
#
_cell.length_a   1.000
_cell.length_b   1.000
_cell.length_c   1.000
_cell.angle_alpha   90.00
_cell.angle_beta   90.00
_cell.angle_gamma   90.00
#
_symmetry.space_group_name_H-M   'P 1'
#
loop_
_entity.id
_entity.type
_entity.pdbx_description
1 polymer ?
#
loop_
_entity_poly.entity_id
_entity_poly.type
_entity_poly.pdbx_seq_one_letter_code
_entity_poly.pdbx_strand_id
1 'polypeptide(L)'
;MMKIIRISKYIFLVTVLFLFCNKSYSQDVAAGAAIFKQECAKCHYVDSDAIGQGPSLKGVTQRRSKEWLKKWITNSQALIKSGDKDAIEVWERFDKVAMASFDFTDAEHESLYAYLQNPPLPEESSDVTADAAGGVLEDDGMKGSTQLMILALVLLILTYILISVKDSLKKGLDEETTSVKSSVSSFFSKTVNKVFVGLFVLIIILKFVYDSMMGVGVMTNYQPDQPIAFSHKLHAGEYGIDCNYCHSSASKSKHSGIPSVNVCMNCHNSIAEGPSGTAEIQKIYDAVGYDPKTKKYIPGYKQKPIEWVRIHNLPDLAYFNHSQHVNVAGLECQECHGPIEEMDVVKQHSELTMGWCIECHRETEVNFEGNDYYAELHRKLKKKYKGEKITVDKIGGLECGKCHY
;
A
#
# COMPACT_ATOMS: atom_id res chain seq x y z
N MET A 1 -56.84 -9.35 -1.08
CA MET A 1 -55.75 -8.88 -0.23
C MET A 1 -54.83 -10.01 0.25
N MET A 2 -55.29 -11.18 0.65
CA MET A 2 -54.48 -12.30 1.13
C MET A 2 -53.52 -12.95 0.10
N LYS A 3 -53.83 -12.97 -1.22
CA LYS A 3 -52.96 -13.56 -2.27
C LYS A 3 -51.70 -12.73 -2.55
N ILE A 4 -51.78 -11.40 -2.44
CA ILE A 4 -50.61 -10.48 -2.70
C ILE A 4 -49.57 -10.61 -1.60
N ILE A 5 -49.96 -10.78 -0.33
CA ILE A 5 -49.07 -10.92 0.81
C ILE A 5 -48.29 -12.26 0.75
N ARG A 6 -48.85 -13.32 0.21
CA ARG A 6 -48.14 -14.59 0.03
C ARG A 6 -47.05 -14.48 -1.05
N ILE A 7 -47.34 -13.84 -2.18
CA ILE A 7 -46.39 -13.66 -3.27
C ILE A 7 -45.19 -12.81 -2.82
N SER A 8 -45.43 -11.74 -2.04
CA SER A 8 -44.37 -10.87 -1.49
C SER A 8 -43.42 -11.65 -0.55
N LYS A 9 -43.95 -12.57 0.28
CA LYS A 9 -43.09 -13.40 1.16
C LYS A 9 -42.25 -14.41 0.37
N TYR A 10 -42.73 -14.98 -0.72
CA TYR A 10 -41.92 -15.87 -1.56
C TYR A 10 -40.87 -15.13 -2.34
N ILE A 11 -41.16 -13.93 -2.86
CA ILE A 11 -40.17 -13.10 -3.54
C ILE A 11 -39.04 -12.67 -2.55
N PHE A 12 -39.39 -12.28 -1.32
CA PHE A 12 -38.40 -11.93 -0.29
C PHE A 12 -37.55 -13.16 0.10
N LEU A 13 -38.13 -14.35 0.24
CA LEU A 13 -37.40 -15.56 0.57
C LEU A 13 -36.44 -15.98 -0.55
N VAL A 14 -36.84 -15.86 -1.80
CA VAL A 14 -36.01 -16.16 -2.97
C VAL A 14 -34.89 -15.16 -3.12
N THR A 15 -35.13 -13.87 -2.85
CA THR A 15 -34.08 -12.83 -2.90
C THR A 15 -33.04 -13.01 -1.78
N VAL A 16 -33.48 -13.40 -0.58
CA VAL A 16 -32.57 -13.73 0.53
C VAL A 16 -31.75 -14.99 0.21
N LEU A 17 -32.34 -16.01 -0.36
CA LEU A 17 -31.63 -17.24 -0.78
C LEU A 17 -30.58 -16.95 -1.87
N PHE A 18 -30.87 -16.04 -2.81
CA PHE A 18 -29.94 -15.63 -3.87
C PHE A 18 -28.75 -14.84 -3.33
N LEU A 19 -28.95 -14.04 -2.27
CA LEU A 19 -27.88 -13.28 -1.64
C LEU A 19 -26.89 -14.16 -0.83
N PHE A 20 -27.38 -15.31 -0.31
CA PHE A 20 -26.51 -16.26 0.39
C PHE A 20 -25.74 -17.19 -0.56
N CYS A 21 -26.26 -17.49 -1.74
CA CYS A 21 -25.60 -18.38 -2.72
C CYS A 21 -24.35 -17.72 -3.37
N ASN A 22 -24.34 -16.40 -3.51
CA ASN A 22 -23.21 -15.70 -4.14
C ASN A 22 -22.01 -15.48 -3.21
N LYS A 23 -22.18 -15.53 -1.88
CA LYS A 23 -21.07 -15.33 -0.94
C LYS A 23 -20.10 -16.53 -0.86
N SER A 24 -20.56 -17.75 -1.02
CA SER A 24 -19.70 -18.94 -0.92
C SER A 24 -18.72 -19.04 -2.09
N TYR A 25 -19.17 -18.78 -3.33
CA TYR A 25 -18.30 -18.89 -4.50
C TYR A 25 -17.17 -17.82 -4.54
N SER A 26 -17.50 -16.58 -4.16
CA SER A 26 -16.53 -15.48 -4.10
C SER A 26 -15.47 -15.70 -3.02
N GLN A 27 -15.81 -16.38 -1.93
CA GLN A 27 -14.90 -16.61 -0.80
C GLN A 27 -13.85 -17.68 -1.14
N ASP A 28 -14.22 -18.73 -1.88
CA ASP A 28 -13.31 -19.80 -2.31
C ASP A 28 -12.25 -19.30 -3.30
N VAL A 29 -12.64 -18.50 -4.28
CA VAL A 29 -11.70 -17.90 -5.25
C VAL A 29 -10.74 -16.91 -4.57
N ALA A 30 -11.21 -16.12 -3.61
CA ALA A 30 -10.38 -15.18 -2.88
C ALA A 30 -9.34 -15.90 -1.99
N ALA A 31 -9.73 -17.00 -1.33
CA ALA A 31 -8.81 -17.84 -0.59
C ALA A 31 -7.74 -18.46 -1.51
N GLY A 32 -8.14 -18.94 -2.68
CA GLY A 32 -7.22 -19.45 -3.71
C GLY A 32 -6.24 -18.39 -4.22
N ALA A 33 -6.70 -17.16 -4.40
CA ALA A 33 -5.86 -16.03 -4.79
C ALA A 33 -4.81 -15.71 -3.73
N ALA A 34 -5.18 -15.74 -2.44
CA ALA A 34 -4.27 -15.52 -1.35
C ALA A 34 -3.16 -16.60 -1.29
N ILE A 35 -3.54 -17.87 -1.41
CA ILE A 35 -2.58 -19.00 -1.47
C ILE A 35 -1.65 -18.85 -2.67
N PHE A 36 -2.19 -18.53 -3.86
CA PHE A 36 -1.40 -18.33 -5.06
C PHE A 36 -0.38 -17.19 -4.88
N LYS A 37 -0.83 -16.05 -4.38
CA LYS A 37 0.03 -14.87 -4.14
C LYS A 37 1.16 -15.20 -3.16
N GLN A 38 0.87 -15.92 -2.10
CA GLN A 38 1.84 -16.24 -1.05
C GLN A 38 2.87 -17.28 -1.49
N GLU A 39 2.44 -18.35 -2.16
CA GLU A 39 3.28 -19.54 -2.38
C GLU A 39 3.71 -19.71 -3.84
N CYS A 40 2.89 -19.34 -4.82
CA CYS A 40 3.08 -19.70 -6.22
C CYS A 40 3.59 -18.55 -7.09
N ALA A 41 3.15 -17.31 -6.82
CA ALA A 41 3.46 -16.12 -7.63
C ALA A 41 4.96 -15.79 -7.68
N LYS A 42 5.75 -16.30 -6.74
CA LYS A 42 7.22 -16.16 -6.72
C LYS A 42 7.91 -16.79 -7.94
N CYS A 43 7.26 -17.78 -8.54
CA CYS A 43 7.85 -18.56 -9.64
C CYS A 43 6.93 -18.64 -10.87
N HIS A 44 5.62 -18.45 -10.71
CA HIS A 44 4.62 -18.69 -11.76
C HIS A 44 3.76 -17.47 -12.04
N TYR A 45 3.45 -17.26 -13.32
CA TYR A 45 2.42 -16.31 -13.77
C TYR A 45 1.13 -17.06 -14.09
N VAL A 46 -0.03 -16.49 -13.75
CA VAL A 46 -1.35 -17.09 -13.98
C VAL A 46 -2.15 -16.38 -15.06
N ASP A 47 -1.86 -15.12 -15.30
CA ASP A 47 -2.59 -14.19 -16.17
C ASP A 47 -1.93 -13.97 -17.54
N SER A 48 -0.67 -14.32 -17.68
CA SER A 48 0.13 -14.09 -18.88
C SER A 48 0.86 -15.36 -19.34
N ASP A 49 1.33 -15.37 -20.57
CA ASP A 49 2.17 -16.45 -21.13
C ASP A 49 3.65 -16.31 -20.72
N ALA A 50 3.97 -15.34 -19.85
CA ALA A 50 5.32 -15.12 -19.37
C ALA A 50 5.83 -16.34 -18.59
N ILE A 51 7.09 -16.65 -18.78
CA ILE A 51 7.79 -17.76 -18.10
C ILE A 51 8.65 -17.13 -17.00
N GLY A 52 8.37 -17.50 -15.74
CA GLY A 52 9.18 -17.13 -14.58
C GLY A 52 10.27 -18.17 -14.29
N GLN A 53 10.53 -18.46 -13.02
CA GLN A 53 11.36 -19.60 -12.62
C GLN A 53 10.66 -20.95 -12.93
N GLY A 54 9.33 -20.90 -13.09
CA GLY A 54 8.49 -22.03 -13.51
C GLY A 54 7.61 -21.66 -14.70
N PRO A 55 6.88 -22.66 -15.26
CA PRO A 55 5.99 -22.44 -16.39
C PRO A 55 4.84 -21.49 -16.07
N SER A 56 4.36 -20.78 -17.10
CA SER A 56 3.09 -20.06 -17.02
C SER A 56 1.95 -21.00 -16.64
N LEU A 57 1.12 -20.60 -15.68
CA LEU A 57 -0.07 -21.32 -15.25
C LEU A 57 -1.34 -20.84 -15.95
N LYS A 58 -1.25 -19.89 -16.87
CA LYS A 58 -2.38 -19.45 -17.71
C LYS A 58 -3.01 -20.65 -18.42
N GLY A 59 -4.29 -20.90 -18.14
CA GLY A 59 -5.03 -22.02 -18.69
C GLY A 59 -4.48 -23.41 -18.27
N VAL A 60 -3.77 -23.53 -17.17
CA VAL A 60 -3.22 -24.79 -16.69
C VAL A 60 -4.30 -25.83 -16.37
N THR A 61 -5.46 -25.41 -15.90
CA THR A 61 -6.61 -26.27 -15.60
C THR A 61 -7.27 -26.88 -16.85
N GLN A 62 -6.98 -26.32 -18.02
CA GLN A 62 -7.39 -26.87 -19.32
C GLN A 62 -6.38 -27.89 -19.86
N ARG A 63 -5.09 -27.77 -19.47
CA ARG A 63 -3.99 -28.61 -19.92
C ARG A 63 -3.72 -29.80 -19.01
N ARG A 64 -4.08 -29.72 -17.74
CA ARG A 64 -3.84 -30.74 -16.71
C ARG A 64 -5.09 -30.98 -15.87
N SER A 65 -5.33 -32.25 -15.50
CA SER A 65 -6.46 -32.59 -14.64
C SER A 65 -6.24 -32.10 -13.19
N LYS A 66 -7.32 -31.91 -12.48
CA LYS A 66 -7.32 -31.49 -11.08
C LYS A 66 -6.51 -32.43 -10.19
N GLU A 67 -6.67 -33.76 -10.41
CA GLU A 67 -5.95 -34.80 -9.67
C GLU A 67 -4.45 -34.77 -9.97
N TRP A 68 -4.07 -34.48 -11.21
CA TRP A 68 -2.68 -34.35 -11.60
C TRP A 68 -2.07 -33.12 -10.94
N LEU A 69 -2.75 -31.96 -11.00
CA LEU A 69 -2.29 -30.71 -10.37
C LEU A 69 -2.13 -30.87 -8.87
N LYS A 70 -3.08 -31.53 -8.19
CA LYS A 70 -2.99 -31.82 -6.77
C LYS A 70 -1.73 -32.64 -6.44
N LYS A 71 -1.47 -33.74 -7.17
CA LYS A 71 -0.27 -34.58 -6.98
C LYS A 71 1.03 -33.79 -7.23
N TRP A 72 1.04 -32.98 -8.29
CA TRP A 72 2.20 -32.16 -8.66
C TRP A 72 2.53 -31.12 -7.57
N ILE A 73 1.53 -30.40 -7.10
CA ILE A 73 1.67 -29.38 -6.04
C ILE A 73 2.13 -30.02 -4.73
N THR A 74 1.52 -31.13 -4.35
CA THR A 74 1.87 -31.83 -3.10
C THR A 74 3.29 -32.37 -3.14
N ASN A 75 3.70 -33.02 -4.22
CA ASN A 75 5.07 -33.51 -4.35
C ASN A 75 5.46 -33.80 -5.80
N SER A 76 5.99 -32.78 -6.48
CA SER A 76 6.43 -32.87 -7.88
C SER A 76 7.50 -33.94 -8.09
N GLN A 77 8.45 -34.09 -7.14
CA GLN A 77 9.53 -35.06 -7.24
C GLN A 77 9.03 -36.51 -7.12
N ALA A 78 8.03 -36.77 -6.30
CA ALA A 78 7.40 -38.10 -6.24
C ALA A 78 6.71 -38.44 -7.57
N LEU A 79 6.03 -37.48 -8.17
CA LEU A 79 5.34 -37.68 -9.46
C LEU A 79 6.33 -37.92 -10.61
N ILE A 80 7.46 -37.20 -10.64
CA ILE A 80 8.54 -37.43 -11.62
C ILE A 80 9.12 -38.81 -11.43
N LYS A 81 9.44 -39.23 -10.21
CA LYS A 81 9.98 -40.57 -9.89
C LYS A 81 9.02 -41.70 -10.22
N SER A 82 7.72 -41.45 -10.24
CA SER A 82 6.71 -42.45 -10.64
C SER A 82 6.72 -42.75 -12.16
N GLY A 83 7.46 -41.99 -12.95
CA GLY A 83 7.55 -42.18 -14.40
C GLY A 83 6.39 -41.47 -15.17
N ASP A 84 5.71 -40.52 -14.53
CA ASP A 84 4.68 -39.72 -15.19
C ASP A 84 5.28 -38.88 -16.31
N LYS A 85 4.82 -39.11 -17.56
CA LYS A 85 5.41 -38.50 -18.75
C LYS A 85 5.31 -37.00 -18.76
N ASP A 86 4.17 -36.46 -18.35
CA ASP A 86 3.89 -35.02 -18.30
C ASP A 86 4.77 -34.34 -17.23
N ALA A 87 4.97 -35.01 -16.10
CA ALA A 87 5.81 -34.52 -15.03
C ALA A 87 7.31 -34.47 -15.44
N ILE A 88 7.77 -35.50 -16.15
CA ILE A 88 9.15 -35.57 -16.66
C ILE A 88 9.36 -34.50 -17.73
N GLU A 89 8.40 -34.32 -18.68
CA GLU A 89 8.49 -33.31 -19.73
C GLU A 89 8.64 -31.90 -19.15
N VAL A 90 7.79 -31.53 -18.19
CA VAL A 90 7.86 -30.22 -17.54
C VAL A 90 9.18 -30.05 -16.81
N TRP A 91 9.63 -31.06 -16.08
CA TRP A 91 10.88 -31.01 -15.33
C TRP A 91 12.11 -30.85 -16.23
N GLU A 92 12.18 -31.61 -17.34
CA GLU A 92 13.27 -31.49 -18.31
C GLU A 92 13.28 -30.14 -19.03
N ARG A 93 12.10 -29.61 -19.37
CA ARG A 93 11.94 -28.32 -20.02
C ARG A 93 12.41 -27.13 -19.17
N PHE A 94 12.39 -27.28 -17.85
CA PHE A 94 12.82 -26.25 -16.89
C PHE A 94 14.15 -26.62 -16.18
N ASP A 95 15.11 -27.07 -16.95
CA ASP A 95 16.49 -27.36 -16.52
C ASP A 95 16.60 -28.27 -15.28
N LYS A 96 15.62 -29.15 -15.10
CA LYS A 96 15.52 -30.08 -13.97
C LYS A 96 15.42 -29.40 -12.60
N VAL A 97 14.95 -28.17 -12.58
CA VAL A 97 14.67 -27.44 -11.33
C VAL A 97 13.48 -28.09 -10.62
N ALA A 98 13.65 -28.40 -9.35
CA ALA A 98 12.61 -28.99 -8.53
C ALA A 98 11.63 -27.92 -8.05
N MET A 99 10.33 -28.11 -8.29
CA MET A 99 9.29 -27.32 -7.65
C MET A 99 9.21 -27.68 -6.16
N ALA A 100 8.97 -26.69 -5.30
CA ALA A 100 8.73 -26.91 -3.88
C ALA A 100 7.49 -27.79 -3.66
N SER A 101 7.45 -28.52 -2.54
CA SER A 101 6.32 -29.35 -2.14
C SER A 101 5.46 -28.58 -1.11
N PHE A 102 4.14 -28.67 -1.26
CA PHE A 102 3.19 -27.96 -0.40
C PHE A 102 2.21 -28.96 0.22
N ASP A 103 2.01 -28.89 1.51
CA ASP A 103 1.08 -29.75 2.25
C ASP A 103 -0.24 -29.00 2.51
N PHE A 104 -0.98 -28.76 1.42
CA PHE A 104 -2.28 -28.10 1.48
C PHE A 104 -3.39 -29.11 1.84
N THR A 105 -4.36 -28.63 2.61
CA THR A 105 -5.61 -29.36 2.85
C THR A 105 -6.43 -29.50 1.57
N ASP A 106 -7.40 -30.42 1.57
CA ASP A 106 -8.29 -30.59 0.41
C ASP A 106 -9.07 -29.31 0.09
N ALA A 107 -9.47 -28.54 1.09
CA ALA A 107 -10.17 -27.26 0.91
C ALA A 107 -9.26 -26.19 0.26
N GLU A 108 -8.00 -26.12 0.64
CA GLU A 108 -7.03 -25.21 0.04
C GLU A 108 -6.70 -25.56 -1.41
N HIS A 109 -6.58 -26.86 -1.70
CA HIS A 109 -6.44 -27.32 -3.09
C HIS A 109 -7.67 -26.97 -3.94
N GLU A 110 -8.90 -27.09 -3.42
CA GLU A 110 -10.12 -26.68 -4.10
C GLU A 110 -10.14 -25.17 -4.39
N SER A 111 -9.82 -24.38 -3.40
CA SER A 111 -9.76 -22.91 -3.52
C SER A 111 -8.72 -22.47 -4.54
N LEU A 112 -7.52 -23.04 -4.47
CA LEU A 112 -6.44 -22.77 -5.42
C LEU A 112 -6.82 -23.18 -6.85
N TYR A 113 -7.46 -24.34 -7.02
CA TYR A 113 -7.93 -24.81 -8.33
C TYR A 113 -9.01 -23.88 -8.89
N ALA A 114 -9.97 -23.43 -8.08
CA ALA A 114 -10.99 -22.48 -8.47
C ALA A 114 -10.40 -21.14 -8.95
N TYR A 115 -9.37 -20.64 -8.26
CA TYR A 115 -8.62 -19.46 -8.68
C TYR A 115 -7.89 -19.66 -10.01
N LEU A 116 -7.19 -20.79 -10.20
CA LEU A 116 -6.49 -21.13 -11.44
C LEU A 116 -7.43 -21.32 -12.64
N GLN A 117 -8.69 -21.66 -12.39
CA GLN A 117 -9.73 -21.77 -13.44
C GLN A 117 -10.17 -20.39 -13.95
N ASN A 118 -10.30 -19.44 -13.06
CA ASN A 118 -10.80 -18.10 -13.35
C ASN A 118 -9.91 -17.05 -12.64
N PRO A 119 -8.64 -16.91 -13.05
CA PRO A 119 -7.83 -15.85 -12.51
C PRO A 119 -8.49 -14.51 -12.88
N PRO A 120 -8.51 -13.50 -11.97
CA PRO A 120 -8.97 -12.18 -12.32
C PRO A 120 -8.11 -11.68 -13.49
N LEU A 121 -8.76 -11.16 -14.51
CA LEU A 121 -8.05 -10.51 -15.62
C LEU A 121 -7.21 -9.40 -15.03
N PRO A 122 -5.98 -9.15 -15.52
CA PRO A 122 -5.25 -7.94 -15.20
C PRO A 122 -6.20 -6.78 -15.49
N GLU A 123 -6.41 -5.89 -14.54
CA GLU A 123 -7.06 -4.62 -14.84
C GLU A 123 -6.17 -3.98 -15.91
N GLU A 124 -6.67 -3.94 -17.15
CA GLU A 124 -6.05 -3.17 -18.21
C GLU A 124 -5.85 -1.77 -17.62
N SER A 125 -4.59 -1.35 -17.53
CA SER A 125 -4.26 0.02 -17.26
C SER A 125 -4.86 0.83 -18.41
N SER A 126 -6.14 1.18 -18.27
CA SER A 126 -6.77 2.14 -19.15
C SER A 126 -5.98 3.43 -18.98
N ASP A 127 -5.31 3.83 -20.06
CA ASP A 127 -4.91 5.20 -20.28
C ASP A 127 -6.12 6.08 -19.93
N VAL A 128 -6.14 6.59 -18.73
CA VAL A 128 -7.13 7.57 -18.31
C VAL A 128 -6.69 8.89 -18.93
N THR A 129 -7.18 9.13 -20.14
CA THR A 129 -7.41 10.51 -20.57
C THR A 129 -8.26 11.16 -19.48
N ALA A 130 -7.76 12.24 -18.93
CA ALA A 130 -8.46 13.07 -17.98
C ALA A 130 -9.82 13.48 -18.56
N ASP A 131 -10.89 12.89 -18.04
CA ASP A 131 -12.24 13.47 -17.93
C ASP A 131 -13.21 12.35 -17.49
N ALA A 132 -13.45 12.25 -16.18
CA ALA A 132 -14.78 12.02 -15.58
C ALA A 132 -14.64 11.72 -14.08
N ALA A 133 -15.21 12.59 -13.32
CA ALA A 133 -15.37 12.56 -11.88
C ALA A 133 -15.99 11.24 -11.38
N GLY A 134 -15.30 10.56 -10.47
CA GLY A 134 -15.73 9.36 -9.77
C GLY A 134 -14.59 8.82 -8.90
N GLY A 135 -13.75 9.70 -8.35
CA GLY A 135 -12.68 9.33 -7.44
C GLY A 135 -13.25 8.78 -6.14
N VAL A 136 -12.93 7.53 -5.85
CA VAL A 136 -12.77 7.10 -4.47
C VAL A 136 -11.82 8.12 -3.84
N LEU A 137 -12.32 8.87 -2.89
CA LEU A 137 -11.51 9.78 -2.08
C LEU A 137 -10.49 8.89 -1.35
N GLU A 138 -9.29 8.77 -1.89
CA GLU A 138 -8.14 8.53 -1.05
C GLU A 138 -8.23 9.60 0.03
N ASP A 139 -8.32 9.17 1.27
CA ASP A 139 -8.22 10.03 2.45
C ASP A 139 -6.76 10.52 2.56
N ASP A 140 -6.37 11.30 1.56
CA ASP A 140 -5.25 12.21 1.66
C ASP A 140 -5.78 13.32 2.56
N GLY A 141 -5.53 13.15 3.86
CA GLY A 141 -6.09 13.95 4.93
C GLY A 141 -6.02 15.43 4.61
N MET A 142 -7.04 15.88 3.88
CA MET A 142 -7.23 17.26 3.53
C MET A 142 -7.24 18.01 4.86
N LYS A 143 -6.09 18.61 5.20
CA LYS A 143 -5.84 19.29 6.48
C LYS A 143 -7.12 19.98 6.87
N GLY A 144 -7.61 19.77 8.10
CA GLY A 144 -8.92 20.27 8.55
C GLY A 144 -9.18 21.75 8.24
N SER A 145 -8.11 22.52 7.99
CA SER A 145 -8.12 23.88 7.46
C SER A 145 -8.72 23.99 6.05
N THR A 146 -8.44 23.05 5.14
CA THR A 146 -8.97 23.06 3.77
C THR A 146 -10.46 22.71 3.77
N GLN A 147 -10.88 21.76 4.61
CA GLN A 147 -12.29 21.42 4.80
C GLN A 147 -13.08 22.61 5.35
N LEU A 148 -12.53 23.32 6.36
CA LEU A 148 -13.12 24.55 6.90
C LEU A 148 -13.21 25.67 5.86
N MET A 149 -12.22 25.83 5.01
CA MET A 149 -12.25 26.82 3.92
C MET A 149 -13.32 26.47 2.88
N ILE A 150 -13.45 25.21 2.48
CA ILE A 150 -14.50 24.76 1.56
C ILE A 150 -15.88 24.98 2.21
N LEU A 151 -16.05 24.61 3.48
CA LEU A 151 -17.29 24.83 4.20
C LEU A 151 -17.64 26.32 4.25
N ALA A 152 -16.69 27.19 4.57
CA ALA A 152 -16.88 28.64 4.59
C ALA A 152 -17.28 29.17 3.20
N LEU A 153 -16.65 28.70 2.12
CA LEU A 153 -17.00 29.07 0.75
C LEU A 153 -18.42 28.63 0.39
N VAL A 154 -18.79 27.39 0.73
CA VAL A 154 -20.15 26.86 0.51
C VAL A 154 -21.19 27.69 1.26
N LEU A 155 -20.93 28.05 2.54
CA LEU A 155 -21.82 28.89 3.32
C LEU A 155 -21.98 30.31 2.74
N LEU A 156 -20.89 30.88 2.20
CA LEU A 156 -20.94 32.18 1.50
C LEU A 156 -21.79 32.10 0.23
N ILE A 157 -21.61 31.04 -0.58
CA ILE A 157 -22.41 30.81 -1.79
C ILE A 157 -23.88 30.61 -1.43
N LEU A 158 -24.19 29.79 -0.41
CA LEU A 158 -25.56 29.58 0.06
C LEU A 158 -26.21 30.90 0.56
N THR A 159 -25.45 31.70 1.31
CA THR A 159 -25.91 33.00 1.77
C THR A 159 -26.24 33.95 0.61
N TYR A 160 -25.38 33.98 -0.40
CA TYR A 160 -25.59 34.74 -1.64
C TYR A 160 -26.85 34.26 -2.40
N ILE A 161 -27.04 32.94 -2.52
CA ILE A 161 -28.22 32.35 -3.17
C ILE A 161 -29.48 32.71 -2.39
N LEU A 162 -29.49 32.60 -1.06
CA LEU A 162 -30.64 32.94 -0.19
C LEU A 162 -31.00 34.41 -0.31
N ILE A 163 -30.02 35.33 -0.36
CA ILE A 163 -30.29 36.76 -0.56
C ILE A 163 -30.88 36.98 -1.95
N SER A 164 -30.35 36.33 -2.99
CA SER A 164 -30.84 36.46 -4.38
C SER A 164 -32.27 35.92 -4.53
N VAL A 165 -32.59 34.79 -3.89
CA VAL A 165 -33.95 34.21 -3.87
C VAL A 165 -34.91 35.11 -3.12
N LYS A 166 -34.51 35.64 -1.94
CA LYS A 166 -35.31 36.61 -1.18
C LYS A 166 -35.64 37.84 -2.03
N ASP A 167 -34.65 38.41 -2.75
CA ASP A 167 -34.86 39.60 -3.58
C ASP A 167 -35.77 39.30 -4.79
N SER A 168 -35.67 38.06 -5.35
CA SER A 168 -36.53 37.58 -6.44
C SER A 168 -38.00 37.42 -5.96
N LEU A 169 -38.17 36.85 -4.75
CA LEU A 169 -39.51 36.70 -4.15
C LEU A 169 -40.14 38.03 -3.81
N LYS A 170 -39.39 39.01 -3.29
CA LYS A 170 -39.88 40.37 -3.02
C LYS A 170 -40.31 41.11 -4.29
N LYS A 171 -39.58 40.92 -5.41
CA LYS A 171 -39.99 41.44 -6.73
C LYS A 171 -41.33 40.91 -7.18
N GLY A 172 -41.65 39.65 -6.87
CA GLY A 172 -42.96 39.04 -7.18
C GLY A 172 -44.13 39.55 -6.34
N LEU A 173 -43.83 40.25 -5.22
CA LEU A 173 -44.81 40.75 -4.28
C LEU A 173 -44.99 42.31 -4.33
N ASP A 174 -44.44 42.99 -5.35
CA ASP A 174 -44.41 44.44 -5.51
C ASP A 174 -43.84 45.22 -4.31
N GLU A 175 -43.03 44.60 -3.45
CA GLU A 175 -42.28 45.26 -2.38
C GLU A 175 -40.95 45.85 -2.89
N GLU A 176 -40.55 47.00 -2.33
CA GLU A 176 -39.28 47.67 -2.64
C GLU A 176 -38.08 46.75 -2.40
N THR A 177 -37.40 46.36 -3.47
CA THR A 177 -36.27 45.38 -3.38
C THR A 177 -34.97 46.06 -3.02
N THR A 178 -34.35 45.63 -1.92
CA THR A 178 -32.97 46.02 -1.65
C THR A 178 -32.03 45.15 -2.46
N SER A 179 -31.30 45.73 -3.41
CA SER A 179 -30.31 45.04 -4.22
C SER A 179 -29.26 44.37 -3.32
N VAL A 180 -28.76 43.17 -3.72
CA VAL A 180 -27.63 42.50 -3.04
C VAL A 180 -26.45 43.44 -2.81
N LYS A 181 -26.16 44.31 -3.77
CA LYS A 181 -25.12 45.35 -3.67
C LYS A 181 -25.39 46.33 -2.53
N SER A 182 -26.64 46.75 -2.31
CA SER A 182 -26.98 47.67 -1.23
C SER A 182 -26.94 46.97 0.15
N SER A 183 -27.33 45.68 0.21
CA SER A 183 -27.25 44.92 1.45
C SER A 183 -25.80 44.66 1.88
N VAL A 184 -24.92 44.32 0.93
CA VAL A 184 -23.46 44.15 1.17
C VAL A 184 -22.84 45.49 1.57
N SER A 185 -23.18 46.59 0.89
CA SER A 185 -22.68 47.92 1.23
C SER A 185 -23.14 48.34 2.62
N SER A 186 -24.41 48.09 2.96
CA SER A 186 -24.97 48.38 4.32
C SER A 186 -24.28 47.55 5.41
N PHE A 187 -23.96 46.26 5.12
CA PHE A 187 -23.20 45.41 6.06
C PHE A 187 -21.82 46.02 6.34
N PHE A 188 -21.08 46.38 5.27
CA PHE A 188 -19.74 46.97 5.41
C PHE A 188 -19.75 48.44 5.82
N SER A 189 -20.90 49.13 5.85
CA SER A 189 -20.98 50.51 6.41
C SER A 189 -20.74 50.53 7.91
N LYS A 190 -21.16 49.50 8.64
CA LYS A 190 -21.03 49.40 10.10
C LYS A 190 -19.58 49.06 10.50
N THR A 191 -18.97 49.92 11.30
CA THR A 191 -17.55 49.74 11.79
C THR A 191 -17.38 48.42 12.50
N VAL A 192 -18.34 47.94 13.28
CA VAL A 192 -18.29 46.68 13.99
C VAL A 192 -18.12 45.51 13.00
N ASN A 193 -18.87 45.48 11.90
CA ASN A 193 -18.80 44.42 10.90
C ASN A 193 -17.44 44.43 10.17
N LYS A 194 -16.91 45.62 9.89
CA LYS A 194 -15.51 45.71 9.31
C LYS A 194 -14.46 45.12 10.24
N VAL A 195 -14.59 45.41 11.56
CA VAL A 195 -13.68 44.87 12.57
C VAL A 195 -13.80 43.33 12.62
N PHE A 196 -15.04 42.79 12.66
CA PHE A 196 -15.22 41.33 12.65
C PHE A 196 -14.68 40.67 11.39
N VAL A 197 -14.92 41.21 10.19
CA VAL A 197 -14.36 40.68 8.94
C VAL A 197 -12.85 40.83 8.95
N GLY A 198 -12.31 41.96 9.41
CA GLY A 198 -10.85 42.12 9.52
C GLY A 198 -10.18 41.09 10.46
N LEU A 199 -10.78 40.84 11.62
CA LEU A 199 -10.32 39.82 12.57
C LEU A 199 -10.42 38.41 11.96
N PHE A 200 -11.50 38.11 11.27
CA PHE A 200 -11.67 36.82 10.60
C PHE A 200 -10.60 36.60 9.53
N VAL A 201 -10.36 37.61 8.68
CA VAL A 201 -9.30 37.55 7.67
C VAL A 201 -7.91 37.40 8.32
N LEU A 202 -7.68 38.15 9.41
CA LEU A 202 -6.42 38.04 10.17
C LEU A 202 -6.21 36.62 10.72
N ILE A 203 -7.24 35.98 11.27
CA ILE A 203 -7.18 34.59 11.77
C ILE A 203 -6.82 33.64 10.63
N ILE A 204 -7.44 33.80 9.46
CA ILE A 204 -7.13 32.98 8.28
C ILE A 204 -5.66 33.16 7.87
N ILE A 205 -5.16 34.39 7.82
CA ILE A 205 -3.79 34.69 7.47
C ILE A 205 -2.82 34.06 8.50
N LEU A 206 -3.10 34.23 9.79
CA LEU A 206 -2.27 33.65 10.86
C LEU A 206 -2.28 32.13 10.80
N LYS A 207 -3.44 31.51 10.50
CA LYS A 207 -3.52 30.07 10.32
C LYS A 207 -2.68 29.61 9.12
N PHE A 208 -2.79 30.31 7.99
CA PHE A 208 -1.99 29.98 6.81
C PHE A 208 -0.47 30.11 7.06
N VAL A 209 -0.06 31.19 7.76
CA VAL A 209 1.36 31.38 8.15
C VAL A 209 1.80 30.26 9.08
N TYR A 210 0.97 29.91 10.08
CA TYR A 210 1.26 28.83 11.02
C TYR A 210 1.43 27.49 10.27
N ASP A 211 0.48 27.11 9.39
CA ASP A 211 0.56 25.86 8.63
C ASP A 211 1.79 25.83 7.72
N SER A 212 2.10 26.96 7.08
CA SER A 212 3.28 27.09 6.24
C SER A 212 4.58 26.91 7.04
N MET A 213 4.65 27.49 8.23
CA MET A 213 5.81 27.34 9.12
C MET A 213 5.95 25.92 9.65
N MET A 214 4.84 25.27 10.00
CA MET A 214 4.82 23.89 10.48
C MET A 214 5.18 22.89 9.37
N GLY A 215 4.99 23.25 8.11
CA GLY A 215 5.38 22.45 6.94
C GLY A 215 6.87 22.54 6.58
N VAL A 216 7.64 23.41 7.23
CA VAL A 216 9.08 23.54 6.95
C VAL A 216 9.82 22.28 7.40
N GLY A 217 10.52 21.62 6.47
CA GLY A 217 11.26 20.38 6.75
C GLY A 217 10.42 19.10 6.72
N VAL A 218 9.11 19.20 6.51
CA VAL A 218 8.24 18.03 6.27
C VAL A 218 8.31 17.69 4.78
N MET A 219 8.82 16.50 4.47
CA MET A 219 9.13 16.09 3.11
C MET A 219 8.14 15.06 2.55
N THR A 220 6.89 15.03 3.02
CA THR A 220 5.84 14.17 2.44
C THR A 220 5.72 14.39 0.93
N ASN A 221 5.57 13.28 0.20
CA ASN A 221 5.55 13.25 -1.27
C ASN A 221 6.88 13.66 -1.96
N TYR A 222 7.99 13.77 -1.22
CA TYR A 222 9.30 13.93 -1.85
C TYR A 222 9.64 12.68 -2.67
N GLN A 223 9.80 12.86 -3.97
CA GLN A 223 9.98 11.81 -4.97
C GLN A 223 11.04 12.23 -5.98
N PRO A 224 12.32 12.12 -5.63
CA PRO A 224 13.41 12.51 -6.52
C PRO A 224 13.64 11.46 -7.62
N ASP A 225 14.21 11.90 -8.74
CA ASP A 225 14.72 11.00 -9.76
C ASP A 225 15.85 10.14 -9.20
N GLN A 226 15.83 8.86 -9.57
CA GLN A 226 16.82 7.88 -9.14
C GLN A 226 17.76 7.52 -10.30
N PRO A 227 19.03 7.14 -10.04
CA PRO A 227 19.98 6.77 -11.09
C PRO A 227 19.53 5.56 -11.92
N ILE A 228 18.74 4.67 -11.31
CA ILE A 228 18.07 3.55 -11.97
C ILE A 228 16.57 3.66 -11.65
N ALA A 229 15.72 3.57 -12.66
CA ALA A 229 14.27 3.54 -12.49
C ALA A 229 13.84 2.16 -11.93
N PHE A 230 14.03 1.98 -10.62
CA PHE A 230 13.66 0.76 -9.91
C PHE A 230 12.21 0.83 -9.44
N SER A 231 11.37 -0.10 -9.86
CA SER A 231 9.97 -0.20 -9.45
C SER A 231 9.81 -1.19 -8.29
N HIS A 232 9.42 -0.70 -7.11
CA HIS A 232 9.01 -1.56 -6.00
C HIS A 232 7.69 -2.27 -6.30
N LYS A 233 6.78 -1.62 -7.02
CA LYS A 233 5.53 -2.22 -7.50
C LYS A 233 5.80 -3.51 -8.28
N LEU A 234 6.74 -3.48 -9.22
CA LEU A 234 7.09 -4.67 -9.99
C LEU A 234 7.72 -5.75 -9.10
N HIS A 235 8.72 -5.41 -8.27
CA HIS A 235 9.49 -6.40 -7.51
C HIS A 235 8.75 -6.90 -6.27
N ALA A 236 8.26 -6.01 -5.42
CA ALA A 236 7.58 -6.38 -4.18
C ALA A 236 6.07 -6.62 -4.40
N GLY A 237 5.41 -5.79 -5.23
CA GLY A 237 3.98 -5.92 -5.48
C GLY A 237 3.64 -7.08 -6.39
N GLU A 238 4.14 -7.08 -7.62
CA GLU A 238 3.77 -8.08 -8.62
C GLU A 238 4.51 -9.41 -8.43
N TYR A 239 5.82 -9.36 -8.16
CA TYR A 239 6.63 -10.57 -7.97
C TYR A 239 6.69 -11.06 -6.52
N GLY A 240 6.12 -10.32 -5.56
CA GLY A 240 6.05 -10.72 -4.16
C GLY A 240 7.41 -10.93 -3.48
N ILE A 241 8.46 -10.23 -3.94
CA ILE A 241 9.79 -10.31 -3.32
C ILE A 241 9.74 -9.62 -1.96
N ASP A 242 10.05 -10.35 -0.89
CA ASP A 242 10.04 -9.85 0.48
C ASP A 242 11.01 -8.67 0.65
N CYS A 243 10.58 -7.67 1.41
CA CYS A 243 11.36 -6.46 1.70
C CYS A 243 12.75 -6.78 2.26
N ASN A 244 12.81 -7.77 3.18
CA ASN A 244 14.06 -8.19 3.83
C ASN A 244 15.04 -8.90 2.89
N TYR A 245 14.59 -9.36 1.71
CA TYR A 245 15.49 -9.92 0.73
C TYR A 245 16.52 -8.88 0.26
N CYS A 246 16.06 -7.65 0.03
CA CYS A 246 16.91 -6.55 -0.40
C CYS A 246 17.37 -5.69 0.79
N HIS A 247 16.49 -5.42 1.76
CA HIS A 247 16.75 -4.59 2.94
C HIS A 247 17.01 -5.43 4.19
N SER A 248 17.86 -6.45 4.09
CA SER A 248 18.11 -7.45 5.14
C SER A 248 18.63 -6.88 6.46
N SER A 249 19.20 -5.68 6.45
CA SER A 249 19.69 -5.02 7.65
C SER A 249 18.57 -4.31 8.44
N ALA A 250 17.37 -4.12 7.88
CA ALA A 250 16.26 -3.47 8.57
C ALA A 250 15.85 -4.19 9.85
N SER A 251 15.85 -5.53 9.84
CA SER A 251 15.54 -6.35 11.02
C SER A 251 16.72 -6.54 11.99
N LYS A 252 17.95 -6.13 11.63
CA LYS A 252 19.16 -6.48 12.36
C LYS A 252 19.96 -5.27 12.86
N SER A 253 19.76 -4.09 12.26
CA SER A 253 20.57 -2.91 12.57
C SER A 253 19.75 -1.62 12.69
N LYS A 254 20.41 -0.57 13.13
CA LYS A 254 19.86 0.79 13.17
C LYS A 254 19.41 1.26 11.78
N HIS A 255 20.19 0.98 10.75
CA HIS A 255 19.92 1.38 9.37
C HIS A 255 19.44 0.20 8.55
N SER A 256 18.37 0.39 7.78
CA SER A 256 17.85 -0.64 6.88
C SER A 256 18.82 -1.00 5.76
N GLY A 257 19.68 -0.05 5.39
CA GLY A 257 20.62 -0.20 4.29
C GLY A 257 19.95 -0.22 2.90
N ILE A 258 20.72 0.19 1.89
CA ILE A 258 20.37 -0.03 0.49
C ILE A 258 21.14 -1.26 0.04
N PRO A 259 20.52 -2.21 -0.69
CA PRO A 259 21.21 -3.41 -1.13
C PRO A 259 22.37 -3.05 -2.06
N SER A 260 23.47 -3.81 -1.95
CA SER A 260 24.55 -3.69 -2.92
C SER A 260 24.06 -4.12 -4.31
N VAL A 261 24.67 -3.60 -5.36
CA VAL A 261 24.33 -3.95 -6.74
C VAL A 261 24.43 -5.46 -7.03
N ASN A 262 25.25 -6.19 -6.27
CA ASN A 262 25.37 -7.64 -6.39
C ASN A 262 24.10 -8.39 -5.98
N VAL A 263 23.24 -7.81 -5.12
CA VAL A 263 21.95 -8.41 -4.78
C VAL A 263 21.03 -8.42 -6.00
N CYS A 264 21.05 -7.36 -6.81
CA CYS A 264 20.32 -7.29 -8.07
C CYS A 264 20.74 -8.41 -9.03
N MET A 265 22.03 -8.73 -9.04
CA MET A 265 22.61 -9.77 -9.92
C MET A 265 22.22 -11.21 -9.54
N ASN A 266 21.60 -11.44 -8.37
CA ASN A 266 21.08 -12.76 -8.04
C ASN A 266 19.98 -13.20 -9.02
N CYS A 267 19.22 -12.24 -9.57
CA CYS A 267 18.18 -12.48 -10.58
C CYS A 267 18.62 -11.95 -11.96
N HIS A 268 19.21 -10.76 -12.03
CA HIS A 268 19.54 -10.10 -13.28
C HIS A 268 20.76 -10.70 -14.03
N ASN A 269 21.46 -11.67 -13.46
CA ASN A 269 22.39 -12.51 -14.25
C ASN A 269 21.66 -13.36 -15.30
N SER A 270 20.36 -13.62 -15.11
CA SER A 270 19.52 -14.43 -15.99
C SER A 270 18.38 -13.63 -16.61
N ILE A 271 17.86 -12.61 -15.91
CA ILE A 271 16.78 -11.73 -16.35
C ILE A 271 17.41 -10.44 -16.91
N ALA A 272 17.59 -10.41 -18.23
CA ALA A 272 18.24 -9.30 -18.92
C ALA A 272 17.28 -8.24 -19.46
N GLU A 273 16.00 -8.51 -19.42
CA GLU A 273 14.95 -7.62 -19.94
C GLU A 273 13.77 -7.57 -18.96
N GLY A 274 13.20 -6.41 -18.80
CA GLY A 274 11.99 -6.15 -18.00
C GLY A 274 10.87 -5.53 -18.84
N PRO A 275 9.70 -5.24 -18.24
CA PRO A 275 8.58 -4.60 -18.95
C PRO A 275 8.95 -3.26 -19.61
N SER A 276 9.90 -2.52 -19.05
CA SER A 276 10.44 -1.27 -19.58
C SER A 276 11.65 -1.44 -20.52
N GLY A 277 11.96 -2.67 -20.90
CA GLY A 277 13.10 -3.01 -21.76
C GLY A 277 14.39 -3.27 -20.99
N THR A 278 15.55 -3.12 -21.69
CA THR A 278 16.88 -3.51 -21.18
C THR A 278 17.67 -2.35 -20.57
N ALA A 279 17.29 -1.09 -20.83
CA ALA A 279 18.12 0.09 -20.53
C ALA A 279 18.47 0.24 -19.05
N GLU A 280 17.52 0.02 -18.15
CA GLU A 280 17.72 0.18 -16.70
C GLU A 280 18.55 -1.01 -16.14
N ILE A 281 18.34 -2.21 -16.65
CA ILE A 281 19.13 -3.41 -16.29
C ILE A 281 20.57 -3.26 -16.78
N GLN A 282 20.78 -2.64 -17.94
CA GLN A 282 22.13 -2.37 -18.44
C GLN A 282 22.96 -1.52 -17.48
N LYS A 283 22.34 -0.55 -16.80
CA LYS A 283 23.01 0.26 -15.75
C LYS A 283 23.52 -0.61 -14.59
N ILE A 284 22.80 -1.69 -14.24
CA ILE A 284 23.25 -2.67 -13.24
C ILE A 284 24.49 -3.39 -13.75
N TYR A 285 24.48 -3.85 -15.02
CA TYR A 285 25.62 -4.53 -15.64
C TYR A 285 26.85 -3.64 -15.72
N ASP A 286 26.65 -2.37 -16.08
CA ASP A 286 27.73 -1.37 -16.12
C ASP A 286 28.32 -1.10 -14.74
N ALA A 287 27.49 -1.16 -13.69
CA ALA A 287 27.96 -0.97 -12.32
C ALA A 287 28.81 -2.14 -11.81
N VAL A 288 28.43 -3.38 -12.13
CA VAL A 288 29.16 -4.58 -11.66
C VAL A 288 30.23 -5.08 -12.63
N GLY A 289 30.25 -4.61 -13.89
CA GLY A 289 31.12 -5.11 -14.94
C GLY A 289 30.71 -6.49 -15.45
N TYR A 290 29.43 -6.66 -15.76
CA TYR A 290 28.89 -7.90 -16.30
C TYR A 290 28.54 -7.74 -17.77
N ASP A 291 28.97 -8.71 -18.59
CA ASP A 291 28.61 -8.77 -20.00
C ASP A 291 27.46 -9.76 -20.23
N PRO A 292 26.24 -9.23 -20.53
CA PRO A 292 25.07 -10.08 -20.73
C PRO A 292 25.16 -11.01 -21.96
N LYS A 293 26.00 -10.69 -22.94
CA LYS A 293 26.17 -11.53 -24.13
C LYS A 293 26.99 -12.80 -23.81
N THR A 294 28.08 -12.63 -23.07
CA THR A 294 28.94 -13.76 -22.66
C THR A 294 28.49 -14.38 -21.33
N LYS A 295 27.56 -13.75 -20.62
CA LYS A 295 27.07 -14.10 -19.27
C LYS A 295 28.24 -14.25 -18.27
N LYS A 296 29.22 -13.35 -18.33
CA LYS A 296 30.43 -13.39 -17.49
C LYS A 296 30.74 -11.98 -16.94
N TYR A 297 31.35 -11.98 -15.76
CA TYR A 297 31.95 -10.77 -15.23
C TYR A 297 33.28 -10.47 -15.98
N ILE A 298 33.52 -9.19 -16.23
CA ILE A 298 34.73 -8.70 -16.88
C ILE A 298 35.89 -8.83 -15.87
N PRO A 299 36.92 -9.62 -16.19
CA PRO A 299 38.06 -9.79 -15.28
C PRO A 299 38.74 -8.48 -14.96
N GLY A 300 39.00 -8.22 -13.67
CA GLY A 300 39.65 -6.99 -13.21
C GLY A 300 38.77 -5.72 -13.22
N TYR A 301 37.49 -5.83 -13.54
CA TYR A 301 36.60 -4.70 -13.51
C TYR A 301 36.40 -4.19 -12.07
N LYS A 302 36.58 -2.88 -11.86
CA LYS A 302 36.32 -2.24 -10.58
C LYS A 302 34.86 -1.85 -10.52
N GLN A 303 34.08 -2.54 -9.70
CA GLN A 303 32.65 -2.23 -9.49
C GLN A 303 32.45 -0.79 -9.04
N LYS A 304 31.36 -0.17 -9.47
CA LYS A 304 30.93 1.17 -9.13
C LYS A 304 29.69 1.11 -8.28
N PRO A 305 29.57 1.91 -7.22
CA PRO A 305 28.33 2.01 -6.48
C PRO A 305 27.25 2.70 -7.32
N ILE A 306 26.00 2.34 -7.05
CA ILE A 306 24.83 3.10 -7.55
C ILE A 306 24.57 4.21 -6.54
N GLU A 307 24.63 5.46 -6.96
CA GLU A 307 24.47 6.63 -6.09
C GLU A 307 22.99 6.96 -5.91
N TRP A 308 22.29 6.12 -5.13
CA TRP A 308 20.87 6.31 -4.83
C TRP A 308 20.61 7.60 -4.07
N VAL A 309 19.58 8.35 -4.49
CA VAL A 309 19.11 9.52 -3.75
C VAL A 309 18.28 9.08 -2.55
N ARG A 310 18.67 9.53 -1.37
CA ARG A 310 17.98 9.19 -0.12
C ARG A 310 16.63 9.92 -0.05
N ILE A 311 15.55 9.17 0.15
CA ILE A 311 14.18 9.67 0.21
C ILE A 311 13.80 9.95 1.67
N HIS A 312 13.87 8.93 2.54
CA HIS A 312 13.52 9.04 3.94
C HIS A 312 14.73 9.52 4.73
N ASN A 313 14.64 10.71 5.28
CA ASN A 313 15.74 11.32 6.01
C ASN A 313 15.26 11.93 7.33
N LEU A 314 15.84 11.49 8.44
CA LEU A 314 15.69 12.15 9.72
C LEU A 314 16.84 13.13 9.94
N PRO A 315 16.63 14.25 10.66
CA PRO A 315 17.72 15.14 11.05
C PRO A 315 18.72 14.41 11.94
N ASP A 316 19.99 14.80 11.89
CA ASP A 316 21.08 14.12 12.61
C ASP A 316 20.87 14.01 14.12
N LEU A 317 20.12 14.96 14.68
CA LEU A 317 19.74 14.97 16.10
C LEU A 317 18.72 13.89 16.51
N ALA A 318 18.06 13.23 15.52
CA ALA A 318 17.05 12.22 15.78
C ALA A 318 17.63 10.81 15.64
N TYR A 319 17.53 10.03 16.72
CA TYR A 319 17.89 8.62 16.73
C TYR A 319 16.69 7.77 16.35
N PHE A 320 16.86 6.93 15.35
CA PHE A 320 15.88 5.91 14.96
C PHE A 320 16.59 4.57 14.72
N ASN A 321 16.00 3.48 15.20
CA ASN A 321 16.54 2.14 15.05
C ASN A 321 15.54 1.20 14.39
N HIS A 322 15.77 0.84 13.14
CA HIS A 322 14.90 -0.06 12.39
C HIS A 322 14.70 -1.41 13.09
N SER A 323 15.76 -2.05 13.60
CA SER A 323 15.63 -3.37 14.21
C SER A 323 14.74 -3.38 15.46
N GLN A 324 14.66 -2.28 16.19
CA GLN A 324 13.76 -2.14 17.33
C GLN A 324 12.29 -2.08 16.90
N HIS A 325 12.01 -1.42 15.78
CA HIS A 325 10.64 -1.26 15.27
C HIS A 325 10.20 -2.48 14.47
N VAL A 326 11.05 -2.99 13.59
CA VAL A 326 10.71 -4.11 12.69
C VAL A 326 10.80 -5.46 13.42
N ASN A 327 11.91 -5.74 14.10
CA ASN A 327 12.14 -7.07 14.69
C ASN A 327 11.57 -7.19 16.10
N VAL A 328 11.75 -6.17 16.97
CA VAL A 328 11.31 -6.25 18.36
C VAL A 328 9.84 -5.87 18.50
N ALA A 329 9.41 -4.79 17.87
CA ALA A 329 8.01 -4.35 17.91
C ALA A 329 7.11 -5.13 16.92
N GLY A 330 7.69 -5.75 15.88
CA GLY A 330 6.94 -6.49 14.86
C GLY A 330 6.11 -5.61 13.94
N LEU A 331 6.55 -4.36 13.71
CA LEU A 331 5.85 -3.43 12.82
C LEU A 331 6.14 -3.77 11.37
N GLU A 332 5.11 -3.70 10.53
CA GLU A 332 5.24 -3.86 9.09
C GLU A 332 5.90 -2.61 8.47
N CYS A 333 6.58 -2.82 7.35
CA CYS A 333 7.30 -1.75 6.65
C CYS A 333 6.35 -0.61 6.23
N GLN A 334 5.14 -0.96 5.83
CA GLN A 334 4.10 -0.06 5.34
C GLN A 334 3.61 0.94 6.40
N GLU A 335 3.70 0.63 7.68
CA GLU A 335 3.31 1.54 8.77
C GLU A 335 4.06 2.88 8.70
N CYS A 336 5.30 2.86 8.23
CA CYS A 336 6.14 4.06 8.11
C CYS A 336 6.36 4.49 6.66
N HIS A 337 6.50 3.52 5.75
CA HIS A 337 6.85 3.78 4.36
C HIS A 337 5.64 3.85 3.42
N GLY A 338 4.42 3.55 3.93
CA GLY A 338 3.21 3.45 3.12
C GLY A 338 3.23 2.24 2.20
N PRO A 339 2.32 2.17 1.22
CA PRO A 339 2.18 1.03 0.32
C PRO A 339 3.31 1.01 -0.73
N ILE A 340 4.54 0.73 -0.27
CA ILE A 340 5.75 0.71 -1.12
C ILE A 340 5.60 -0.27 -2.29
N GLU A 341 4.92 -1.38 -2.06
CA GLU A 341 4.62 -2.40 -3.07
C GLU A 341 3.69 -1.92 -4.19
N GLU A 342 3.11 -0.74 -4.07
CA GLU A 342 2.29 -0.10 -5.10
C GLU A 342 3.03 1.04 -5.83
N MET A 343 4.26 1.36 -5.40
CA MET A 343 5.03 2.49 -5.90
C MET A 343 5.99 2.09 -7.02
N ASP A 344 5.78 2.62 -8.23
CA ASP A 344 6.76 2.55 -9.30
C ASP A 344 7.99 3.42 -9.01
N VAL A 345 7.76 4.62 -8.52
CA VAL A 345 8.80 5.51 -8.01
C VAL A 345 8.50 5.78 -6.54
N VAL A 346 9.45 5.48 -5.66
CA VAL A 346 9.25 5.64 -4.22
C VAL A 346 9.18 7.12 -3.84
N LYS A 347 8.18 7.44 -3.03
CA LYS A 347 8.01 8.76 -2.40
C LYS A 347 7.98 8.64 -0.89
N GLN A 348 8.37 9.69 -0.18
CA GLN A 348 8.20 9.74 1.26
C GLN A 348 6.70 9.80 1.59
N HIS A 349 6.18 8.79 2.30
CA HIS A 349 4.77 8.68 2.68
C HIS A 349 4.50 9.43 3.99
N SER A 350 5.14 9.02 5.06
CA SER A 350 4.90 9.57 6.40
C SER A 350 5.67 10.87 6.63
N GLU A 351 5.14 11.72 7.51
CA GLU A 351 5.76 13.02 7.83
C GLU A 351 7.14 12.88 8.49
N LEU A 352 7.34 11.81 9.27
CA LEU A 352 8.55 11.55 10.05
C LEU A 352 8.90 12.69 11.02
N THR A 353 7.90 13.47 11.42
CA THR A 353 8.04 14.54 12.41
C THR A 353 8.10 13.97 13.84
N MET A 354 8.62 14.74 14.78
CA MET A 354 8.59 14.35 16.20
C MET A 354 7.16 14.12 16.68
N GLY A 355 6.19 14.93 16.25
CA GLY A 355 4.76 14.78 16.58
C GLY A 355 4.21 13.45 16.10
N TRP A 356 4.50 13.08 14.86
CA TRP A 356 4.08 11.80 14.27
C TRP A 356 4.62 10.58 15.05
N CYS A 357 5.91 10.62 15.44
CA CYS A 357 6.50 9.55 16.25
C CYS A 357 5.85 9.45 17.64
N ILE A 358 5.60 10.59 18.28
CA ILE A 358 4.96 10.67 19.61
C ILE A 358 3.54 10.11 19.56
N GLU A 359 2.77 10.45 18.53
CA GLU A 359 1.40 9.95 18.36
C GLU A 359 1.38 8.43 18.22
N CYS A 360 2.21 7.88 17.33
CA CYS A 360 2.39 6.44 17.18
C CYS A 360 2.75 5.77 18.54
N HIS A 361 3.70 6.31 19.29
CA HIS A 361 4.11 5.76 20.59
C HIS A 361 3.03 5.84 21.68
N ARG A 362 2.07 6.76 21.56
CA ARG A 362 0.91 6.86 22.47
C ARG A 362 -0.18 5.85 22.14
N GLU A 363 -0.29 5.43 20.91
CA GLU A 363 -1.37 4.56 20.42
C GLU A 363 -0.94 3.10 20.28
N THR A 364 0.33 2.87 19.92
CA THR A 364 0.83 1.51 19.65
C THR A 364 1.05 0.74 20.92
N GLU A 365 0.40 -0.43 21.00
CA GLU A 365 0.58 -1.40 22.08
C GLU A 365 1.94 -2.10 21.97
N VAL A 366 2.62 -2.26 23.10
CA VAL A 366 3.94 -2.90 23.13
C VAL A 366 3.77 -4.40 22.86
N ASN A 367 4.54 -4.92 21.90
CA ASN A 367 4.64 -6.35 21.67
C ASN A 367 5.55 -6.99 22.76
N PHE A 368 4.98 -7.89 23.53
CA PHE A 368 5.68 -8.65 24.59
C PHE A 368 5.85 -10.14 24.23
N GLU A 369 5.42 -10.55 23.05
CA GLU A 369 5.44 -11.95 22.64
C GLU A 369 6.87 -12.45 22.39
N GLY A 370 7.11 -13.70 22.71
CA GLY A 370 8.38 -14.37 22.44
C GLY A 370 9.59 -13.94 23.27
N ASN A 371 9.40 -13.12 24.32
CA ASN A 371 10.49 -12.69 25.17
C ASN A 371 10.12 -12.77 26.66
N ASP A 372 10.66 -13.77 27.37
CA ASP A 372 10.36 -14.04 28.78
C ASP A 372 10.69 -12.86 29.71
N TYR A 373 11.73 -12.08 29.42
CA TYR A 373 12.06 -10.88 30.17
C TYR A 373 10.93 -9.85 30.11
N TYR A 374 10.38 -9.62 28.95
CA TYR A 374 9.25 -8.70 28.79
C TYR A 374 7.93 -9.25 29.30
N ALA A 375 7.74 -10.58 29.34
CA ALA A 375 6.54 -11.20 29.91
C ALA A 375 6.36 -10.85 31.40
N GLU A 376 7.43 -10.86 32.19
CA GLU A 376 7.40 -10.46 33.60
C GLU A 376 7.10 -8.95 33.75
N LEU A 377 7.74 -8.11 32.93
CA LEU A 377 7.49 -6.67 32.89
C LEU A 377 6.03 -6.38 32.51
N HIS A 378 5.52 -7.05 31.49
CA HIS A 378 4.13 -6.93 31.04
C HIS A 378 3.13 -7.24 32.17
N ARG A 379 3.37 -8.34 32.91
CA ARG A 379 2.52 -8.71 34.04
C ARG A 379 2.51 -7.62 35.12
N LYS A 380 3.65 -7.03 35.44
CA LYS A 380 3.78 -5.93 36.41
C LYS A 380 3.06 -4.67 35.92
N LEU A 381 3.22 -4.34 34.63
CA LEU A 381 2.57 -3.17 34.01
C LEU A 381 1.06 -3.36 33.91
N LYS A 382 0.56 -4.51 33.52
CA LYS A 382 -0.89 -4.82 33.53
C LYS A 382 -1.52 -4.62 34.90
N LYS A 383 -0.81 -5.02 35.96
CA LYS A 383 -1.26 -4.78 37.34
C LYS A 383 -1.27 -3.29 37.68
N LYS A 384 -0.22 -2.56 37.29
CA LYS A 384 -0.07 -1.10 37.53
C LYS A 384 -1.16 -0.30 36.82
N TYR A 385 -1.44 -0.63 35.57
CA TYR A 385 -2.42 0.07 34.72
C TYR A 385 -3.80 -0.59 34.69
N LYS A 386 -4.13 -1.42 35.69
CA LYS A 386 -5.45 -2.04 35.92
C LYS A 386 -6.06 -2.73 34.68
N GLY A 387 -5.22 -3.31 33.84
CA GLY A 387 -5.66 -4.06 32.65
C GLY A 387 -5.86 -3.21 31.39
N GLU A 388 -5.56 -1.91 31.45
CA GLU A 388 -5.50 -1.07 30.23
C GLU A 388 -4.40 -1.56 29.25
N LYS A 389 -4.53 -1.18 27.99
CA LYS A 389 -3.48 -1.39 26.97
C LYS A 389 -2.16 -0.78 27.44
N ILE A 390 -1.09 -1.53 27.29
CA ILE A 390 0.27 -1.04 27.59
C ILE A 390 0.88 -0.52 26.31
N THR A 391 0.81 0.78 26.14
CA THR A 391 1.36 1.49 25.00
C THR A 391 2.83 1.88 25.24
N VAL A 392 3.54 2.23 24.16
CA VAL A 392 4.99 2.52 24.20
C VAL A 392 5.30 3.70 25.12
N ASP A 393 4.42 4.69 25.24
CA ASP A 393 4.56 5.80 26.19
C ASP A 393 4.59 5.32 27.66
N LYS A 394 3.79 4.30 28.02
CA LYS A 394 3.71 3.75 29.39
C LYS A 394 4.98 3.01 29.82
N ILE A 395 5.86 2.66 28.87
CA ILE A 395 7.16 2.03 29.14
C ILE A 395 8.34 3.00 28.99
N GLY A 396 8.06 4.29 28.86
CA GLY A 396 9.10 5.33 28.74
C GLY A 396 9.53 5.63 27.30
N GLY A 397 8.77 5.19 26.29
CA GLY A 397 9.08 5.44 24.87
C GLY A 397 8.99 6.89 24.44
N LEU A 398 8.50 7.80 25.31
CA LEU A 398 8.47 9.25 25.07
C LEU A 398 9.55 10.04 25.82
N GLU A 399 10.49 9.36 26.50
CA GLU A 399 11.61 10.04 27.12
C GLU A 399 12.51 10.65 26.06
N CYS A 400 12.88 11.94 26.22
CA CYS A 400 13.66 12.68 25.22
C CYS A 400 14.92 11.96 24.77
N GLY A 401 15.66 11.36 25.72
CA GLY A 401 16.89 10.61 25.44
C GLY A 401 16.71 9.27 24.70
N LYS A 402 15.46 8.85 24.38
CA LYS A 402 15.21 7.69 23.52
C LYS A 402 15.30 8.04 22.03
N CYS A 403 15.02 9.29 21.71
CA CYS A 403 14.97 9.79 20.34
C CYS A 403 16.06 10.85 20.07
N HIS A 404 16.62 11.46 21.12
CA HIS A 404 17.65 12.50 21.01
C HIS A 404 18.89 12.15 21.85
N TYR A 405 20.09 12.49 21.35
CA TYR A 405 21.38 12.28 22.03
C TYR A 405 22.29 13.49 21.87
#